data_c3c68fc2b86e2b000f5cf39ce0d6850f
#
_entry.id   c3c68fc2b86e2b000f5cf39ce0d6850f
#
_cell.length_a   1.000
_cell.length_b   1.000
_cell.length_c   1.000
_cell.angle_alpha   90.00
_cell.angle_beta   90.00
_cell.angle_gamma   90.00
#
_symmetry.space_group_name_H-M   'P 1'
#
loop_
_entity.id
_entity.type
_entity.pdbx_description
1 polymer ?
#
loop_
_entity_poly.entity_id
_entity_poly.type
_entity_poly.pdbx_seq_one_letter_code
_entity_poly.pdbx_strand_id
1 'polypeptide(L)'
;MEIEKLNLYRDTNWNDIKLRFCGHSECLPLHSYGPGTRPYYLMHFVLSGKGRLVVNKTEYQITENQLFLVEPDQMVFYQADKEDPWTYSWVGFNGKLAPYFMHRLGFGYPSLTKELSTEVFEEIKDLLDILISIKNNNTKNDLYTNGILLLLLSKVGTFIEDSKELPERKSRQNSESHVQRAISIVEDFYGRDLTVQYIADKL
;
A
#
# COMPACT_ATOMS: atom_id res chain seq x y z
N MET A 1 10.74 -25.94 -5.31
CA MET A 1 11.38 -24.81 -6.05
C MET A 1 10.45 -23.65 -5.82
N GLU A 2 10.94 -22.55 -5.26
CA GLU A 2 10.12 -21.36 -5.03
C GLU A 2 9.70 -20.75 -6.38
N ILE A 3 8.42 -20.43 -6.53
CA ILE A 3 7.89 -19.79 -7.73
C ILE A 3 7.62 -18.33 -7.37
N GLU A 4 8.33 -17.42 -7.99
CA GLU A 4 8.14 -15.98 -7.81
C GLU A 4 7.86 -15.32 -9.17
N LYS A 5 6.82 -14.49 -9.21
CA LYS A 5 6.51 -13.62 -10.33
C LYS A 5 6.47 -12.18 -9.83
N LEU A 6 7.22 -11.31 -10.47
CA LEU A 6 7.30 -9.89 -10.12
C LEU A 6 7.08 -9.02 -11.35
N ASN A 7 6.10 -8.13 -11.30
CA ASN A 7 5.88 -7.09 -12.29
C ASN A 7 6.21 -5.72 -11.70
N LEU A 8 7.14 -5.00 -12.35
CA LEU A 8 7.50 -3.63 -12.00
C LEU A 8 6.79 -2.65 -12.94
N TYR A 9 6.25 -1.57 -12.41
CA TYR A 9 5.59 -0.52 -13.18
C TYR A 9 6.45 0.75 -13.22
N ARG A 10 6.43 1.46 -14.36
CA ARG A 10 7.19 2.70 -14.51
C ARG A 10 6.70 3.76 -13.53
N ASP A 11 7.60 4.61 -13.10
CA ASP A 11 7.23 5.81 -12.37
C ASP A 11 6.52 6.77 -13.32
N THR A 12 5.32 7.17 -12.95
CA THR A 12 4.47 8.07 -13.72
C THR A 12 4.24 9.34 -12.92
N ASN A 13 3.77 10.41 -13.59
CA ASN A 13 3.39 11.65 -12.93
C ASN A 13 2.07 11.56 -12.14
N TRP A 14 1.53 10.34 -11.93
CA TRP A 14 0.36 10.10 -11.10
C TRP A 14 0.75 10.20 -9.62
N ASN A 15 0.29 11.26 -8.94
CA ASN A 15 0.76 11.60 -7.59
C ASN A 15 -0.16 11.14 -6.45
N ASP A 16 -1.46 10.94 -6.72
CA ASP A 16 -2.44 10.66 -5.67
C ASP A 16 -2.27 9.27 -5.08
N ILE A 17 -2.33 8.25 -5.91
CA ILE A 17 -1.98 6.88 -5.57
C ILE A 17 -1.48 6.18 -6.82
N LYS A 18 -0.41 5.40 -6.72
CA LYS A 18 0.14 4.69 -7.87
C LYS A 18 0.64 3.31 -7.51
N LEU A 19 0.31 2.35 -8.36
CA LEU A 19 0.87 1.02 -8.33
C LEU A 19 2.35 1.07 -8.74
N ARG A 20 3.22 0.48 -7.92
CA ARG A 20 4.67 0.42 -8.18
C ARG A 20 5.06 -0.94 -8.74
N PHE A 21 4.50 -1.99 -8.19
CA PHE A 21 4.73 -3.37 -8.58
C PHE A 21 3.66 -4.26 -7.99
N CYS A 22 3.54 -5.45 -8.54
CA CYS A 22 2.79 -6.56 -7.98
C CYS A 22 3.56 -7.86 -8.18
N GLY A 23 3.18 -8.88 -7.45
CA GLY A 23 3.81 -10.18 -7.61
C GLY A 23 3.04 -11.30 -6.92
N HIS A 24 3.59 -12.51 -7.10
CA HIS A 24 3.06 -13.75 -6.56
C HIS A 24 4.23 -14.65 -6.16
N SER A 25 4.12 -15.34 -5.04
CA SER A 25 5.11 -16.31 -4.59
C SER A 25 4.46 -17.51 -3.92
N GLU A 26 4.88 -18.69 -4.34
CA GLU A 26 4.70 -19.95 -3.61
C GLU A 26 5.93 -20.15 -2.74
N CYS A 27 5.81 -19.84 -1.46
CA CYS A 27 6.96 -19.81 -0.57
C CYS A 27 7.43 -21.20 -0.15
N LEU A 28 8.73 -21.35 -0.01
CA LEU A 28 9.32 -22.51 0.65
C LEU A 28 9.13 -22.43 2.17
N PRO A 29 9.19 -23.57 2.89
CA PRO A 29 9.21 -23.56 4.34
C PRO A 29 10.23 -22.58 4.92
N LEU A 30 9.79 -21.76 5.88
CA LEU A 30 10.60 -20.73 6.55
C LEU A 30 11.15 -19.61 5.64
N HIS A 31 10.69 -19.52 4.38
CA HIS A 31 10.99 -18.35 3.55
C HIS A 31 10.65 -17.07 4.32
N SER A 32 11.57 -16.10 4.34
CA SER A 32 11.41 -14.92 5.18
C SER A 32 11.95 -13.67 4.54
N TYR A 33 11.41 -12.54 4.96
CA TYR A 33 11.93 -11.21 4.69
C TYR A 33 12.20 -10.46 5.99
N GLY A 34 13.31 -9.76 6.02
CA GLY A 34 13.66 -8.85 7.11
C GLY A 34 14.51 -9.50 8.21
N PRO A 35 14.71 -8.78 9.34
CA PRO A 35 14.19 -7.43 9.62
C PRO A 35 14.62 -6.38 8.58
N GLY A 36 13.67 -5.57 8.12
CA GLY A 36 13.95 -4.55 7.10
C GLY A 36 12.79 -3.56 6.94
N THR A 37 13.05 -2.48 6.22
CA THR A 37 12.04 -1.45 5.90
C THR A 37 11.80 -1.38 4.39
N ARG A 38 10.69 -0.75 4.00
CA ARG A 38 10.32 -0.47 2.61
C ARG A 38 9.84 0.97 2.49
N PRO A 39 10.16 1.71 1.39
CA PRO A 39 9.73 3.11 1.24
C PRO A 39 8.33 3.25 0.60
N TYR A 40 7.49 2.22 0.67
CA TYR A 40 6.16 2.15 0.08
C TYR A 40 5.25 1.26 0.91
N TYR A 41 3.94 1.40 0.70
CA TYR A 41 2.96 0.45 1.19
C TYR A 41 3.07 -0.86 0.43
N LEU A 42 3.03 -1.98 1.15
CA LEU A 42 3.05 -3.31 0.58
C LEU A 42 1.94 -4.14 1.22
N MET A 43 0.94 -4.50 0.44
CA MET A 43 -0.20 -5.28 0.88
C MET A 43 -0.10 -6.69 0.32
N HIS A 44 -0.03 -7.67 1.21
CA HIS A 44 0.02 -9.09 0.88
C HIS A 44 -1.34 -9.74 1.11
N PHE A 45 -1.71 -10.65 0.23
CA PHE A 45 -2.94 -11.45 0.27
C PHE A 45 -2.55 -12.91 0.32
N VAL A 46 -2.86 -13.59 1.42
CA VAL A 46 -2.50 -15.00 1.64
C VAL A 46 -3.54 -15.91 0.99
N LEU A 47 -3.12 -16.59 -0.08
CA LEU A 47 -3.99 -17.42 -0.93
C LEU A 47 -4.17 -18.83 -0.37
N SER A 48 -3.17 -19.32 0.34
CA SER A 48 -3.19 -20.62 1.02
C SER A 48 -2.07 -20.69 2.05
N GLY A 49 -2.13 -21.67 2.96
CA GLY A 49 -1.12 -21.85 3.99
C GLY A 49 -1.12 -20.76 5.05
N LYS A 50 -0.02 -20.64 5.77
CA LYS A 50 0.09 -19.69 6.89
C LYS A 50 1.51 -19.18 7.08
N GLY A 51 1.62 -18.12 7.90
CA GLY A 51 2.88 -17.53 8.30
C GLY A 51 2.68 -16.48 9.39
N ARG A 52 3.73 -15.73 9.67
CA ARG A 52 3.71 -14.69 10.70
C ARG A 52 4.32 -13.38 10.22
N LEU A 53 3.78 -12.29 10.73
CA LEU A 53 4.32 -10.93 10.58
C LEU A 53 4.73 -10.43 11.97
N VAL A 54 5.91 -9.84 12.09
CA VAL A 54 6.38 -9.22 13.34
C VAL A 54 6.66 -7.74 13.08
N VAL A 55 5.99 -6.88 13.86
CA VAL A 55 6.14 -5.42 13.81
C VAL A 55 6.19 -4.87 15.23
N ASN A 56 7.19 -4.07 15.55
CA ASN A 56 7.33 -3.46 16.88
C ASN A 56 7.21 -4.47 18.03
N LYS A 57 7.76 -5.68 17.88
CA LYS A 57 7.68 -6.81 18.83
C LYS A 57 6.27 -7.44 18.95
N THR A 58 5.29 -6.98 18.19
CA THR A 58 3.98 -7.63 18.10
C THR A 58 4.03 -8.65 16.96
N GLU A 59 3.59 -9.86 17.26
CA GLU A 59 3.49 -10.95 16.29
C GLU A 59 2.04 -11.16 15.88
N TYR A 60 1.80 -11.24 14.57
CA TYR A 60 0.52 -11.53 13.95
C TYR A 60 0.63 -12.89 13.25
N GLN A 61 -0.23 -13.83 13.62
CA GLN A 61 -0.41 -15.06 12.88
C GLN A 61 -1.37 -14.81 11.72
N ILE A 62 -1.00 -15.26 10.53
CA ILE A 62 -1.75 -14.97 9.30
C ILE A 62 -1.98 -16.26 8.54
N THR A 63 -3.21 -16.47 8.11
CA THR A 63 -3.66 -17.65 7.40
C THR A 63 -4.34 -17.31 6.08
N GLU A 64 -4.77 -18.31 5.36
CA GLU A 64 -5.56 -18.19 4.13
C GLU A 64 -6.75 -17.22 4.30
N ASN A 65 -7.11 -16.50 3.24
CA ASN A 65 -8.14 -15.44 3.17
C ASN A 65 -7.86 -14.21 4.06
N GLN A 66 -6.66 -14.11 4.58
CA GLN A 66 -6.21 -12.92 5.31
C GLN A 66 -5.23 -12.11 4.47
N LEU A 67 -5.18 -10.83 4.77
CA LEU A 67 -4.19 -9.93 4.22
C LEU A 67 -3.41 -9.22 5.33
N PHE A 68 -2.20 -8.77 5.01
CA PHE A 68 -1.43 -7.91 5.88
C PHE A 68 -0.80 -6.73 5.13
N LEU A 69 -0.68 -5.61 5.82
CA LEU A 69 -0.09 -4.38 5.33
C LEU A 69 1.27 -4.13 5.99
N VAL A 70 2.26 -3.84 5.16
CA VAL A 70 3.54 -3.23 5.55
C VAL A 70 3.46 -1.75 5.22
N GLU A 71 3.64 -0.89 6.23
CA GLU A 71 3.64 0.56 6.06
C GLU A 71 5.03 1.06 5.64
N PRO A 72 5.13 2.22 4.95
CA PRO A 72 6.42 2.82 4.61
C PRO A 72 7.29 3.03 5.85
N ASP A 73 8.58 2.74 5.69
CA ASP A 73 9.63 2.93 6.69
C ASP A 73 9.43 2.18 8.01
N GLN A 74 8.43 1.30 8.08
CA GLN A 74 8.19 0.43 9.22
C GLN A 74 9.14 -0.76 9.21
N MET A 75 9.83 -1.00 10.33
CA MET A 75 10.67 -2.19 10.50
C MET A 75 9.79 -3.42 10.67
N VAL A 76 9.90 -4.36 9.73
CA VAL A 76 9.09 -5.59 9.70
C VAL A 76 9.95 -6.83 9.49
N PHE A 77 9.47 -7.93 10.00
CA PHE A 77 9.91 -9.28 9.66
C PHE A 77 8.68 -10.13 9.39
N TYR A 78 8.67 -10.89 8.30
CA TYR A 78 7.63 -11.88 8.07
C TYR A 78 8.22 -13.19 7.55
N GLN A 79 7.55 -14.30 7.86
CA GLN A 79 8.06 -15.64 7.60
C GLN A 79 6.94 -16.64 7.34
N ALA A 80 7.09 -17.45 6.29
CA ALA A 80 6.25 -18.59 6.00
C ALA A 80 6.37 -19.67 7.10
N ASP A 81 5.29 -20.38 7.36
CA ASP A 81 5.29 -21.52 8.28
C ASP A 81 6.22 -22.63 7.78
N LYS A 82 6.67 -23.47 8.70
CA LYS A 82 7.58 -24.58 8.39
C LYS A 82 6.87 -25.77 7.73
N GLU A 83 5.64 -26.05 8.15
CA GLU A 83 4.90 -27.23 7.73
C GLU A 83 3.85 -26.93 6.68
N ASP A 84 3.29 -25.71 6.73
CA ASP A 84 2.24 -25.22 5.85
C ASP A 84 2.59 -23.79 5.35
N PRO A 85 3.67 -23.66 4.54
CA PRO A 85 4.14 -22.37 4.07
C PRO A 85 3.12 -21.70 3.17
N TRP A 86 2.92 -20.41 3.38
CA TRP A 86 1.94 -19.65 2.60
C TRP A 86 2.32 -19.47 1.13
N THR A 87 1.28 -19.40 0.31
CA THR A 87 1.31 -18.79 -1.02
C THR A 87 0.63 -17.44 -0.92
N TYR A 88 1.24 -16.38 -1.43
CA TYR A 88 0.66 -15.05 -1.41
C TYR A 88 0.85 -14.28 -2.72
N SER A 89 -0.05 -13.37 -2.99
CA SER A 89 0.15 -12.30 -3.97
C SER A 89 0.25 -10.97 -3.25
N TRP A 90 0.91 -9.97 -3.88
CA TRP A 90 1.07 -8.64 -3.28
C TRP A 90 0.96 -7.52 -4.28
N VAL A 91 0.64 -6.33 -3.77
CA VAL A 91 0.72 -5.06 -4.48
C VAL A 91 1.56 -4.08 -3.69
N GLY A 92 2.53 -3.45 -4.33
CA GLY A 92 3.31 -2.34 -3.78
C GLY A 92 2.84 -1.02 -4.39
N PHE A 93 2.54 -0.04 -3.56
CA PHE A 93 2.00 1.25 -4.01
C PHE A 93 2.46 2.40 -3.12
N ASN A 94 2.38 3.61 -3.62
CA ASN A 94 2.59 4.84 -2.87
C ASN A 94 1.72 5.97 -3.47
N GLY A 95 1.83 7.17 -2.92
CA GLY A 95 1.13 8.36 -3.37
C GLY A 95 0.71 9.26 -2.23
N LYS A 96 0.37 10.50 -2.54
CA LYS A 96 -0.01 11.52 -1.53
C LYS A 96 -1.27 11.10 -0.75
N LEU A 97 -2.22 10.40 -1.40
CA LEU A 97 -3.46 9.93 -0.80
C LEU A 97 -3.38 8.51 -0.21
N ALA A 98 -2.28 7.77 -0.41
CA ALA A 98 -2.16 6.42 0.12
C ALA A 98 -2.34 6.35 1.65
N PRO A 99 -1.74 7.24 2.48
CA PRO A 99 -1.97 7.25 3.93
C PRO A 99 -3.45 7.47 4.28
N TYR A 100 -4.13 8.38 3.58
CA TYR A 100 -5.56 8.64 3.76
C TYR A 100 -6.40 7.40 3.45
N PHE A 101 -6.15 6.71 2.32
CA PHE A 101 -6.89 5.50 2.00
C PHE A 101 -6.63 4.38 3.01
N MET A 102 -5.38 4.17 3.44
CA MET A 102 -5.09 3.14 4.44
C MET A 102 -5.82 3.41 5.76
N HIS A 103 -5.81 4.65 6.22
CA HIS A 103 -6.58 5.04 7.41
C HIS A 103 -8.09 4.80 7.22
N ARG A 104 -8.67 5.22 6.09
CA ARG A 104 -10.09 5.01 5.77
C ARG A 104 -10.47 3.54 5.70
N LEU A 105 -9.54 2.69 5.29
CA LEU A 105 -9.70 1.23 5.29
C LEU A 105 -9.46 0.61 6.67
N GLY A 106 -9.17 1.41 7.70
CA GLY A 106 -8.94 0.95 9.07
C GLY A 106 -7.57 0.30 9.28
N PHE A 107 -6.60 0.59 8.41
CA PHE A 107 -5.21 0.21 8.63
C PHE A 107 -4.44 1.27 9.39
N GLY A 108 -3.40 0.85 10.06
CA GLY A 108 -2.47 1.62 10.88
C GLY A 108 -2.14 0.84 12.13
N TYR A 109 -0.85 0.83 12.52
CA TYR A 109 -0.43 0.07 13.70
C TYR A 109 -1.32 0.35 14.92
N PRO A 110 -1.83 -0.66 15.65
CA PRO A 110 -1.55 -2.10 15.53
C PRO A 110 -2.46 -2.87 14.53
N SER A 111 -3.39 -2.23 13.84
CA SER A 111 -4.35 -2.87 12.91
C SER A 111 -3.72 -3.06 11.52
N LEU A 112 -2.83 -4.04 11.39
CA LEU A 112 -2.08 -4.30 10.15
C LEU A 112 -2.61 -5.49 9.35
N THR A 113 -3.60 -6.23 9.88
CA THR A 113 -4.15 -7.44 9.25
C THR A 113 -5.65 -7.35 9.13
N LYS A 114 -6.22 -8.01 8.13
CA LYS A 114 -7.66 -8.20 7.97
C LYS A 114 -7.97 -9.59 7.47
N GLU A 115 -9.10 -10.12 7.91
CA GLU A 115 -9.75 -11.28 7.35
C GLU A 115 -10.84 -10.82 6.40
N LEU A 116 -10.96 -11.47 5.25
CA LEU A 116 -11.95 -11.19 4.23
C LEU A 116 -12.88 -12.40 4.06
N SER A 117 -14.12 -12.16 3.64
CA SER A 117 -14.97 -13.28 3.23
C SER A 117 -14.39 -13.96 1.99
N THR A 118 -14.68 -15.24 1.83
CA THR A 118 -14.19 -16.01 0.67
C THR A 118 -14.62 -15.37 -0.65
N GLU A 119 -15.85 -14.86 -0.73
CA GLU A 119 -16.37 -14.20 -1.95
C GLU A 119 -15.56 -12.96 -2.32
N VAL A 120 -15.29 -12.09 -1.34
CA VAL A 120 -14.49 -10.87 -1.54
C VAL A 120 -13.05 -11.23 -1.88
N PHE A 121 -12.51 -12.27 -1.24
CA PHE A 121 -11.15 -12.71 -1.49
C PHE A 121 -10.95 -13.25 -2.91
N GLU A 122 -11.89 -14.03 -3.45
CA GLU A 122 -11.85 -14.51 -4.83
C GLU A 122 -11.92 -13.35 -5.84
N GLU A 123 -12.77 -12.34 -5.61
CA GLU A 123 -12.79 -11.15 -6.45
C GLU A 123 -11.46 -10.37 -6.44
N ILE A 124 -10.79 -10.29 -5.28
CA ILE A 124 -9.47 -9.69 -5.15
C ILE A 124 -8.41 -10.51 -5.88
N LYS A 125 -8.47 -11.82 -5.80
CA LYS A 125 -7.56 -12.74 -6.49
C LYS A 125 -7.64 -12.57 -8.01
N ASP A 126 -8.85 -12.46 -8.57
CA ASP A 126 -9.05 -12.19 -9.99
C ASP A 126 -8.36 -10.86 -10.41
N LEU A 127 -8.47 -9.81 -9.61
CA LEU A 127 -7.81 -8.53 -9.86
C LEU A 127 -6.29 -8.63 -9.80
N LEU A 128 -5.76 -9.40 -8.84
CA LEU A 128 -4.32 -9.67 -8.70
C LEU A 128 -3.80 -10.46 -9.91
N ASP A 129 -4.53 -11.47 -10.37
CA ASP A 129 -4.16 -12.27 -11.54
C ASP A 129 -4.13 -11.42 -12.82
N ILE A 130 -5.08 -10.49 -12.99
CA ILE A 130 -5.04 -9.51 -14.07
C ILE A 130 -3.76 -8.67 -13.98
N LEU A 131 -3.43 -8.10 -12.83
CA LEU A 131 -2.21 -7.29 -12.65
C LEU A 131 -0.95 -8.10 -12.95
N ILE A 132 -0.85 -9.33 -12.46
CA ILE A 132 0.30 -10.21 -12.67
C ILE A 132 0.44 -10.63 -14.14
N SER A 133 -0.67 -10.73 -14.87
CA SER A 133 -0.67 -11.11 -16.30
C SER A 133 -0.21 -10.00 -17.25
N ILE A 134 -0.18 -8.74 -16.81
CA ILE A 134 0.19 -7.59 -17.65
C ILE A 134 1.69 -7.61 -17.95
N LYS A 135 2.07 -8.02 -19.15
CA LYS A 135 3.49 -8.20 -19.55
C LYS A 135 4.19 -6.93 -20.03
N ASN A 136 3.48 -5.83 -20.25
CA ASN A 136 4.05 -4.61 -20.86
C ASN A 136 3.82 -3.37 -20.00
N ASN A 137 4.90 -2.84 -19.46
CA ASN A 137 4.96 -1.54 -18.76
C ASN A 137 4.89 -0.36 -19.74
N ASN A 138 3.87 -0.31 -20.57
CA ASN A 138 3.63 0.81 -21.47
C ASN A 138 2.80 1.87 -20.73
N THR A 139 3.12 3.16 -20.89
CA THR A 139 2.40 4.29 -20.28
C THR A 139 0.88 4.28 -20.53
N LYS A 140 0.43 3.60 -21.59
CA LYS A 140 -1.00 3.38 -21.86
C LYS A 140 -1.70 2.51 -20.80
N ASN A 141 -0.95 1.75 -19.99
CA ASN A 141 -1.51 0.85 -18.98
C ASN A 141 -1.59 1.48 -17.59
N ASP A 142 -1.04 2.68 -17.39
CA ASP A 142 -0.99 3.31 -16.06
C ASP A 142 -2.38 3.58 -15.50
N LEU A 143 -3.28 4.10 -16.33
CA LEU A 143 -4.66 4.35 -15.93
C LEU A 143 -5.39 3.04 -15.58
N TYR A 144 -5.17 2.00 -16.37
CA TYR A 144 -5.77 0.69 -16.17
C TYR A 144 -5.24 0.03 -14.87
N THR A 145 -3.93 -0.02 -14.67
CA THR A 145 -3.33 -0.66 -13.50
C THR A 145 -3.63 0.09 -12.20
N ASN A 146 -3.65 1.44 -12.22
CA ASN A 146 -4.09 2.23 -11.09
C ASN A 146 -5.60 2.10 -10.85
N GLY A 147 -6.41 1.96 -11.91
CA GLY A 147 -7.83 1.65 -11.79
C GLY A 147 -8.08 0.32 -11.08
N ILE A 148 -7.30 -0.72 -11.43
CA ILE A 148 -7.38 -2.02 -10.75
C ILE A 148 -6.91 -1.90 -9.29
N LEU A 149 -5.83 -1.16 -9.00
CA LEU A 149 -5.41 -0.90 -7.62
C LEU A 149 -6.52 -0.25 -6.79
N LEU A 150 -7.17 0.79 -7.32
CA LEU A 150 -8.29 1.45 -6.63
C LEU A 150 -9.47 0.51 -6.42
N LEU A 151 -9.80 -0.30 -7.42
CA LEU A 151 -10.85 -1.31 -7.31
C LEU A 151 -10.50 -2.37 -6.24
N LEU A 152 -9.26 -2.85 -6.22
CA LEU A 152 -8.76 -3.78 -5.21
C LEU A 152 -8.89 -3.17 -3.79
N LEU A 153 -8.41 -1.95 -3.59
CA LEU A 153 -8.51 -1.26 -2.31
C LEU A 153 -9.97 -1.06 -1.87
N SER A 154 -10.88 -0.78 -2.81
CA SER A 154 -12.31 -0.64 -2.50
C SER A 154 -12.96 -1.92 -1.98
N LYS A 155 -12.42 -3.10 -2.34
CA LYS A 155 -12.91 -4.42 -1.88
C LYS A 155 -12.32 -4.85 -0.52
N VAL A 156 -11.17 -4.30 -0.14
CA VAL A 156 -10.46 -4.68 1.11
C VAL A 156 -11.23 -4.32 2.37
N GLY A 157 -12.21 -3.43 2.30
CA GLY A 157 -13.04 -3.13 3.46
C GLY A 157 -14.08 -2.06 3.22
N THR A 158 -15.09 -2.05 4.09
CA THR A 158 -16.02 -0.93 4.19
C THR A 158 -15.26 0.27 4.74
N PHE A 159 -15.33 1.39 4.02
CA PHE A 159 -14.80 2.65 4.54
C PHE A 159 -15.45 2.97 5.89
N ILE A 160 -14.62 3.33 6.86
CA ILE A 160 -15.10 3.84 8.13
C ILE A 160 -15.80 5.17 7.81
N GLU A 161 -17.12 5.27 8.13
CA GLU A 161 -17.84 6.52 7.97
C GLU A 161 -17.15 7.65 8.75
N ASP A 162 -17.18 8.87 8.20
CA ASP A 162 -16.45 10.06 8.68
C ASP A 162 -16.85 10.57 10.08
N SER A 163 -17.38 9.72 10.93
CA SER A 163 -17.78 10.08 12.30
C SER A 163 -16.62 10.21 13.29
N LYS A 164 -15.40 9.93 12.87
CA LYS A 164 -14.19 10.28 13.63
C LYS A 164 -13.30 11.11 12.71
N GLU A 165 -13.15 12.39 13.06
CA GLU A 165 -12.10 13.25 12.52
C GLU A 165 -10.82 12.43 12.37
N LEU A 166 -10.20 12.55 11.19
CA LEU A 166 -8.84 12.02 10.99
C LEU A 166 -8.06 12.34 12.26
N PRO A 167 -7.40 11.37 12.91
CA PRO A 167 -6.54 11.73 14.02
C PRO A 167 -5.63 12.81 13.49
N GLU A 168 -5.87 14.06 13.93
CA GLU A 168 -4.95 15.13 13.65
C GLU A 168 -3.59 14.56 13.99
N ARG A 169 -2.70 14.48 13.00
CA ARG A 169 -1.29 14.27 13.27
C ARG A 169 -0.97 15.30 14.32
N LYS A 170 -0.93 14.89 15.60
CA LYS A 170 -0.40 15.72 16.68
C LYS A 170 1.03 16.02 16.29
N SER A 171 1.07 17.03 15.57
CA SER A 171 2.00 17.96 14.99
C SER A 171 3.45 17.86 15.48
N ARG A 172 4.23 17.68 14.52
CA ARG A 172 5.30 18.66 14.27
C ARG A 172 4.68 19.83 13.46
N GLN A 173 3.62 20.42 14.01
CA GLN A 173 2.48 21.04 13.27
C GLN A 173 2.73 22.46 12.73
N ASN A 174 3.83 23.14 12.98
CA ASN A 174 3.97 24.50 12.45
C ASN A 174 4.91 24.61 11.24
N SER A 175 5.99 23.85 11.15
CA SER A 175 6.90 23.96 10.00
C SER A 175 6.48 23.09 8.80
N GLU A 176 5.93 21.88 9.03
CA GLU A 176 5.43 21.02 7.94
C GLU A 176 4.16 21.59 7.28
N SER A 177 3.28 22.27 8.04
CA SER A 177 2.09 22.88 7.46
C SER A 177 2.44 24.05 6.51
N HIS A 178 3.41 24.88 6.86
CA HIS A 178 3.87 25.97 6.01
C HIS A 178 4.57 25.46 4.74
N VAL A 179 5.40 24.44 4.83
CA VAL A 179 6.04 23.81 3.67
C VAL A 179 5.00 23.17 2.74
N GLN A 180 4.04 22.44 3.27
CA GLN A 180 2.95 21.84 2.49
C GLN A 180 2.09 22.91 1.81
N ARG A 181 1.75 23.98 2.51
CA ARG A 181 1.01 25.12 1.93
C ARG A 181 1.83 25.86 0.86
N ALA A 182 3.13 26.05 1.08
CA ALA A 182 4.00 26.64 0.07
C ALA A 182 4.05 25.78 -1.20
N ILE A 183 4.17 24.45 -1.06
CA ILE A 183 4.16 23.51 -2.18
C ILE A 183 2.81 23.60 -2.93
N SER A 184 1.68 23.60 -2.23
CA SER A 184 0.35 23.71 -2.83
C SER A 184 0.20 25.02 -3.61
N ILE A 185 0.66 26.16 -3.05
CA ILE A 185 0.65 27.46 -3.74
C ILE A 185 1.49 27.40 -5.03
N VAL A 186 2.67 26.76 -4.97
CA VAL A 186 3.51 26.62 -6.17
C VAL A 186 2.82 25.74 -7.22
N GLU A 187 2.21 24.63 -6.82
CA GLU A 187 1.49 23.71 -7.72
C GLU A 187 0.27 24.38 -8.38
N ASP A 188 -0.52 25.16 -7.62
CA ASP A 188 -1.73 25.83 -8.10
C ASP A 188 -1.44 27.01 -9.05
N PHE A 189 -0.30 27.67 -8.85
CA PHE A 189 0.10 28.83 -9.62
C PHE A 189 1.27 28.58 -10.57
N TYR A 190 1.65 27.32 -10.78
CA TYR A 190 2.71 26.94 -11.70
C TYR A 190 2.40 27.45 -13.11
N GLY A 191 3.33 28.25 -13.68
CA GLY A 191 3.14 28.92 -15.00
C GLY A 191 2.60 30.35 -14.94
N ARG A 192 2.41 30.93 -13.75
CA ARG A 192 2.17 32.36 -13.54
C ARG A 192 3.41 33.01 -12.91
N ASP A 193 3.49 34.34 -12.92
CA ASP A 193 4.56 35.09 -12.25
C ASP A 193 4.45 34.94 -10.73
N LEU A 194 5.00 33.87 -10.20
CA LEU A 194 5.00 33.53 -8.79
C LEU A 194 6.25 34.09 -8.13
N THR A 195 6.08 34.97 -7.15
CA THR A 195 7.20 35.52 -6.38
C THR A 195 7.29 34.90 -4.99
N VAL A 196 8.50 34.86 -4.43
CA VAL A 196 8.72 34.39 -3.04
C VAL A 196 7.90 35.21 -2.05
N GLN A 197 7.75 36.53 -2.29
CA GLN A 197 6.94 37.39 -1.45
C GLN A 197 5.45 37.00 -1.46
N TYR A 198 4.90 36.65 -2.64
CA TYR A 198 3.52 36.22 -2.75
C TYR A 198 3.28 34.90 -1.96
N ILE A 199 4.24 33.98 -2.01
CA ILE A 199 4.16 32.73 -1.24
C ILE A 199 4.20 33.04 0.27
N ALA A 200 5.13 33.90 0.70
CA ALA A 200 5.28 34.27 2.10
C ALA A 200 4.03 34.99 2.66
N ASP A 201 3.37 35.84 1.87
CA ASP A 201 2.13 36.50 2.27
C ASP A 201 0.91 35.59 2.38
N LYS A 202 0.98 34.38 1.82
CA LYS A 202 -0.09 33.35 1.84
C LYS A 202 0.10 32.26 2.88
N LEU A 203 1.28 32.16 3.49
CA LEU A 203 1.63 31.21 4.54
C LEU A 203 1.25 31.73 5.93
#